data_cbfb21ff4ca8293cf9e427ff7e06bba3
#
_entry.id   cbfb21ff4ca8293cf9e427ff7e06bba3
#
_cell.length_a   1.000
_cell.length_b   1.000
_cell.length_c   1.000
_cell.angle_alpha   90.00
_cell.angle_beta   90.00
_cell.angle_gamma   90.00
#
_symmetry.space_group_name_H-M   'P 1'
#
loop_
_entity.id
_entity.type
_entity.pdbx_description
1 polymer ?
#
loop_
_entity_poly.entity_id
_entity_poly.type
_entity_poly.pdbx_seq_one_letter_code
_entity_poly.pdbx_strand_id
1 'polypeptide(L)'
;MKRILTGIIAIAGAAALLSTSLTSCNNAGDQSAKAAADSTVTAGAIVYFNLDRVIDEYDMANDLRSVAETKINSINQEVNRRGSKLEKDIKTFQDKINKGLMTQSVAEVQSRKLQEQQASFQQYAAQKQQEIAEEQQVMMNQIFDAIKTFVDQYNQEMGYAMILVTQGDILPAPVVSGDASRDITDALIEGLNAAYVQQKGKTE
;
A
#
# COMPACT_ATOMS: atom_id res chain seq x y z
N MET A 1 45.22 69.41 -6.94
CA MET A 1 45.74 69.83 -8.25
C MET A 1 44.89 69.14 -9.34
N LYS A 2 44.14 69.98 -10.03
CA LYS A 2 43.91 70.03 -11.48
C LYS A 2 43.16 68.80 -12.05
N ARG A 3 41.91 69.00 -12.42
CA ARG A 3 41.29 69.56 -13.62
C ARG A 3 40.93 68.47 -14.63
N ILE A 4 39.61 68.29 -14.91
CA ILE A 4 38.83 68.85 -16.09
C ILE A 4 39.00 67.91 -17.29
N LEU A 5 38.03 67.44 -18.05
CA LEU A 5 36.96 68.02 -18.81
C LEU A 5 36.13 66.89 -19.48
N THR A 6 34.85 66.82 -19.37
CA THR A 6 33.82 67.23 -20.35
C THR A 6 33.85 66.50 -21.70
N GLY A 7 32.76 65.90 -22.03
CA GLY A 7 32.40 65.47 -23.38
C GLY A 7 30.92 65.04 -23.46
N ILE A 8 30.09 66.04 -23.60
CA ILE A 8 28.68 65.94 -24.03
C ILE A 8 28.64 65.74 -25.56
N ILE A 9 27.85 64.78 -26.01
CA ILE A 9 27.11 64.96 -27.27
C ILE A 9 25.82 64.13 -27.23
N ALA A 10 24.73 64.88 -27.33
CA ALA A 10 23.37 64.44 -27.59
C ALA A 10 23.16 64.20 -29.10
N ILE A 11 22.09 63.54 -29.42
CA ILE A 11 21.12 63.74 -30.51
C ILE A 11 20.39 62.42 -30.71
N ALA A 12 19.19 62.28 -30.30
CA ALA A 12 17.89 62.65 -30.95
C ALA A 12 17.46 61.62 -32.01
N GLY A 13 16.26 61.15 -31.82
CA GLY A 13 15.43 60.85 -32.98
C GLY A 13 14.53 59.65 -32.87
N ALA A 14 13.28 59.96 -32.67
CA ALA A 14 12.07 59.49 -33.31
C ALA A 14 11.36 58.24 -32.80
N ALA A 15 10.34 58.53 -32.16
CA ALA A 15 8.95 58.04 -32.16
C ALA A 15 8.53 57.15 -33.36
N ALA A 16 7.80 56.06 -33.05
CA ALA A 16 6.55 55.72 -33.72
C ALA A 16 5.93 54.46 -33.15
N LEU A 17 4.78 54.61 -32.56
CA LEU A 17 3.48 53.99 -32.85
C LEU A 17 3.22 52.56 -32.33
N LEU A 18 2.43 52.52 -31.29
CA LEU A 18 1.16 51.81 -31.13
C LEU A 18 0.79 50.83 -32.26
N SER A 19 0.63 49.58 -31.82
CA SER A 19 -0.48 48.77 -32.32
C SER A 19 -0.96 47.77 -31.27
N THR A 20 -2.03 48.14 -30.66
CA THR A 20 -2.98 47.26 -29.96
C THR A 20 -3.58 46.31 -30.99
N SER A 21 -3.50 45.02 -30.74
CA SER A 21 -4.41 44.07 -31.35
C SER A 21 -4.97 43.15 -30.28
N LEU A 22 -6.12 43.55 -29.79
CA LEU A 22 -7.10 42.67 -29.19
C LEU A 22 -7.63 41.77 -30.31
N THR A 23 -7.35 40.48 -30.21
CA THR A 23 -8.14 39.49 -30.92
C THR A 23 -8.59 38.43 -29.90
N SER A 24 -9.81 38.68 -29.48
CA SER A 24 -10.68 37.65 -28.91
C SER A 24 -11.04 36.67 -30.02
N CYS A 25 -10.77 35.40 -29.84
CA CYS A 25 -11.53 34.33 -30.49
C CYS A 25 -11.60 33.17 -29.57
N ASN A 26 -12.78 33.03 -29.09
CA ASN A 26 -13.38 31.88 -28.47
C ASN A 26 -13.22 30.64 -29.38
N ASN A 27 -12.63 29.57 -28.90
CA ASN A 27 -12.97 28.23 -29.39
C ASN A 27 -12.83 27.21 -28.26
N ALA A 28 -13.96 26.67 -27.90
CA ALA A 28 -14.09 25.53 -27.03
C ALA A 28 -13.43 24.31 -27.71
N GLY A 29 -12.43 23.76 -27.07
CA GLY A 29 -11.78 22.52 -27.46
C GLY A 29 -11.25 21.91 -26.21
N ASP A 30 -12.03 21.01 -25.68
CA ASP A 30 -11.71 20.05 -24.60
C ASP A 30 -10.40 19.31 -24.97
N GLN A 31 -9.32 19.67 -24.33
CA GLN A 31 -8.14 18.83 -24.22
C GLN A 31 -7.69 18.90 -22.77
N SER A 32 -8.14 17.90 -22.02
CA SER A 32 -7.47 17.49 -20.80
C SER A 32 -6.00 17.18 -21.12
N ALA A 33 -5.20 18.23 -21.18
CA ALA A 33 -3.76 18.10 -21.10
C ALA A 33 -3.49 17.58 -19.67
N LYS A 34 -3.20 16.29 -19.58
CA LYS A 34 -2.56 15.68 -18.45
C LYS A 34 -1.23 16.42 -18.26
N ALA A 35 -1.26 17.48 -17.47
CA ALA A 35 -0.05 18.17 -17.03
C ALA A 35 0.71 17.14 -16.19
N ALA A 36 1.76 16.58 -16.75
CA ALA A 36 2.86 16.05 -15.96
C ALA A 36 3.31 17.22 -15.08
N ALA A 37 2.90 17.21 -13.84
CA ALA A 37 3.34 18.18 -12.86
C ALA A 37 4.81 17.88 -12.58
N ASP A 38 5.69 18.53 -13.30
CA ASP A 38 7.08 18.75 -12.91
C ASP A 38 7.04 19.70 -11.71
N SER A 39 6.66 19.13 -10.57
CA SER A 39 6.59 19.84 -9.30
C SER A 39 8.00 19.85 -8.72
N THR A 40 8.78 20.86 -9.10
CA THR A 40 10.03 21.19 -8.40
C THR A 40 9.70 21.70 -6.99
N VAL A 41 9.32 20.77 -6.12
CA VAL A 41 9.12 21.09 -4.70
C VAL A 41 10.51 21.33 -4.11
N THR A 42 10.75 22.56 -3.67
CA THR A 42 12.03 23.03 -3.14
C THR A 42 12.39 22.32 -1.83
N ALA A 43 13.68 22.10 -1.61
CA ALA A 43 14.22 21.66 -0.31
C ALA A 43 13.69 22.54 0.84
N GLY A 44 13.40 21.92 1.99
CA GLY A 44 12.78 22.59 3.14
C GLY A 44 11.25 22.68 3.08
N ALA A 45 10.61 22.20 2.02
CA ALA A 45 9.15 22.16 1.93
C ALA A 45 8.53 21.08 2.82
N ILE A 46 7.27 21.26 3.20
CA ILE A 46 6.42 20.20 3.75
C ILE A 46 5.63 19.60 2.59
N VAL A 47 5.70 18.29 2.45
CA VAL A 47 5.02 17.51 1.40
C VAL A 47 4.16 16.41 2.03
N TYR A 48 3.33 15.80 1.24
CA TYR A 48 2.49 14.70 1.72
C TYR A 48 2.32 13.62 0.64
N PHE A 49 1.90 12.43 1.08
CA PHE A 49 1.50 11.35 0.19
C PHE A 49 0.27 10.59 0.73
N ASN A 50 -0.44 9.94 -0.16
CA ASN A 50 -1.57 9.07 0.15
C ASN A 50 -1.07 7.65 0.41
N LEU A 51 -1.12 7.22 1.68
CA LEU A 51 -0.61 5.92 2.11
C LEU A 51 -1.39 4.75 1.48
N ASP A 52 -2.72 4.88 1.36
CA ASP A 52 -3.54 3.80 0.80
C ASP A 52 -3.19 3.56 -0.66
N ARG A 53 -3.06 4.64 -1.46
CA ARG A 53 -2.59 4.53 -2.83
C ARG A 53 -1.20 3.89 -2.93
N VAL A 54 -0.28 4.31 -2.05
CA VAL A 54 1.07 3.73 -2.02
C VAL A 54 1.00 2.23 -1.74
N ILE A 55 0.23 1.79 -0.74
CA ILE A 55 0.09 0.36 -0.41
C ILE A 55 -0.58 -0.41 -1.55
N ASP A 56 -1.59 0.16 -2.20
CA ASP A 56 -2.34 -0.51 -3.26
C ASP A 56 -1.56 -0.62 -4.59
N GLU A 57 -0.72 0.38 -4.89
CA GLU A 57 0.03 0.45 -6.13
C GLU A 57 1.50 -0.02 -5.98
N TYR A 58 1.93 -0.42 -4.77
CA TYR A 58 3.28 -0.94 -4.50
C TYR A 58 3.38 -2.43 -4.84
N ASP A 59 4.22 -2.78 -5.80
CA ASP A 59 4.39 -4.14 -6.30
C ASP A 59 4.78 -5.14 -5.20
N MET A 60 5.68 -4.76 -4.27
CA MET A 60 6.04 -5.60 -3.13
C MET A 60 4.83 -5.89 -2.25
N ALA A 61 3.97 -4.90 -1.99
CA ALA A 61 2.78 -5.08 -1.17
C ALA A 61 1.80 -6.06 -1.84
N ASN A 62 1.65 -5.97 -3.16
CA ASN A 62 0.82 -6.87 -3.95
C ASN A 62 1.39 -8.29 -3.97
N ASP A 63 2.70 -8.47 -4.13
CA ASP A 63 3.36 -9.77 -4.06
C ASP A 63 3.20 -10.40 -2.67
N LEU A 64 3.44 -9.67 -1.58
CA LEU A 64 3.28 -10.15 -0.21
C LEU A 64 1.82 -10.51 0.11
N ARG A 65 0.86 -9.69 -0.35
CA ARG A 65 -0.58 -9.98 -0.22
C ARG A 65 -0.94 -11.30 -0.90
N SER A 66 -0.47 -11.52 -2.12
CA SER A 66 -0.71 -12.76 -2.88
C SER A 66 -0.14 -13.99 -2.17
N VAL A 67 1.06 -13.88 -1.59
CA VAL A 67 1.68 -14.97 -0.81
C VAL A 67 0.87 -15.25 0.46
N ALA A 68 0.49 -14.21 1.20
CA ALA A 68 -0.32 -14.34 2.41
C ALA A 68 -1.69 -14.95 2.12
N GLU A 69 -2.37 -14.51 1.07
CA GLU A 69 -3.66 -15.08 0.64
C GLU A 69 -3.55 -16.57 0.30
N THR A 70 -2.51 -16.97 -0.40
CA THR A 70 -2.25 -18.38 -0.73
C THR A 70 -2.08 -19.22 0.54
N LYS A 71 -1.31 -18.72 1.50
CA LYS A 71 -1.10 -19.39 2.80
C LYS A 71 -2.39 -19.48 3.62
N ILE A 72 -3.13 -18.37 3.72
CA ILE A 72 -4.43 -18.31 4.42
C ILE A 72 -5.43 -19.28 3.79
N ASN A 73 -5.53 -19.32 2.48
CA ASN A 73 -6.40 -20.25 1.76
C ASN A 73 -6.02 -21.71 2.04
N SER A 74 -4.72 -22.04 2.06
CA SER A 74 -4.23 -23.37 2.42
C SER A 74 -4.61 -23.77 3.85
N ILE A 75 -4.44 -22.85 4.81
CA ILE A 75 -4.85 -23.07 6.21
C ILE A 75 -6.36 -23.32 6.30
N ASN A 76 -7.17 -22.48 5.66
CA ASN A 76 -8.61 -22.62 5.68
C ASN A 76 -9.09 -23.94 5.06
N GLN A 77 -8.48 -24.36 3.95
CA GLN A 77 -8.78 -25.67 3.33
C GLN A 77 -8.47 -26.82 4.27
N GLU A 78 -7.34 -26.79 4.98
CA GLU A 78 -6.95 -27.84 5.91
C GLU A 78 -7.87 -27.89 7.15
N VAL A 79 -8.24 -26.73 7.72
CA VAL A 79 -9.22 -26.64 8.82
C VAL A 79 -10.57 -27.22 8.37
N ASN A 80 -11.06 -26.83 7.21
CA ASN A 80 -12.33 -27.34 6.66
C ASN A 80 -12.27 -28.85 6.40
N ARG A 81 -11.16 -29.35 5.84
CA ARG A 81 -10.98 -30.80 5.60
C ARG A 81 -11.01 -31.60 6.91
N ARG A 82 -10.34 -31.12 7.96
CA ARG A 82 -10.34 -31.78 9.28
C ARG A 82 -11.71 -31.72 9.94
N GLY A 83 -12.39 -30.58 9.88
CA GLY A 83 -13.73 -30.40 10.39
C GLY A 83 -14.73 -31.36 9.72
N SER A 84 -14.75 -31.39 8.39
CA SER A 84 -15.63 -32.28 7.62
C SER A 84 -15.33 -33.77 7.90
N LYS A 85 -14.05 -34.12 8.10
CA LYS A 85 -13.70 -35.50 8.49
C LYS A 85 -14.25 -35.85 9.86
N LEU A 86 -14.09 -34.98 10.85
CA LEU A 86 -14.61 -35.18 12.21
C LEU A 86 -16.15 -35.31 12.19
N GLU A 87 -16.84 -34.44 11.47
CA GLU A 87 -18.30 -34.50 11.31
C GLU A 87 -18.75 -35.85 10.72
N LYS A 88 -18.08 -36.32 9.67
CA LYS A 88 -18.33 -37.62 9.06
C LYS A 88 -18.10 -38.78 10.04
N ASP A 89 -17.02 -38.70 10.82
CA ASP A 89 -16.69 -39.74 11.82
C ASP A 89 -17.77 -39.79 12.92
N ILE A 90 -18.25 -38.64 13.41
CA ILE A 90 -19.35 -38.51 14.38
C ILE A 90 -20.65 -39.08 13.78
N LYS A 91 -21.01 -38.71 12.58
CA LYS A 91 -22.22 -39.22 11.89
C LYS A 91 -22.15 -40.74 11.72
N THR A 92 -21.00 -41.27 11.31
CA THR A 92 -20.81 -42.70 11.13
C THR A 92 -20.93 -43.47 12.47
N PHE A 93 -20.43 -42.88 13.55
CA PHE A 93 -20.58 -43.44 14.90
C PHE A 93 -22.05 -43.48 15.32
N GLN A 94 -22.80 -42.35 15.16
CA GLN A 94 -24.23 -42.30 15.49
C GLN A 94 -25.03 -43.29 14.68
N ASP A 95 -24.78 -43.42 13.37
CA ASP A 95 -25.45 -44.41 12.53
C ASP A 95 -25.23 -45.86 12.98
N LYS A 96 -24.00 -46.16 13.41
CA LYS A 96 -23.67 -47.52 13.94
C LYS A 96 -24.38 -47.82 15.25
N ILE A 97 -24.45 -46.83 16.17
CA ILE A 97 -25.18 -46.94 17.42
C ILE A 97 -26.68 -47.19 17.14
N ASN A 98 -27.29 -46.36 16.29
CA ASN A 98 -28.72 -46.43 15.97
C ASN A 98 -29.11 -47.76 15.29
N LYS A 99 -28.19 -48.38 14.56
CA LYS A 99 -28.40 -49.68 13.91
C LYS A 99 -28.03 -50.88 14.79
N GLY A 100 -27.61 -50.64 16.03
CA GLY A 100 -27.18 -51.73 16.94
C GLY A 100 -25.95 -52.48 16.48
N LEU A 101 -25.09 -51.84 15.68
CA LEU A 101 -23.90 -52.43 15.07
C LEU A 101 -22.64 -52.36 15.97
N MET A 102 -22.79 -51.92 17.23
CA MET A 102 -21.69 -51.78 18.16
C MET A 102 -22.06 -52.36 19.53
N THR A 103 -21.10 -53.04 20.18
CA THR A 103 -21.24 -53.39 21.59
C THR A 103 -21.05 -52.18 22.48
N GLN A 104 -21.56 -52.19 23.70
CA GLN A 104 -21.46 -51.08 24.64
C GLN A 104 -20.00 -50.67 24.88
N SER A 105 -19.10 -51.63 25.11
CA SER A 105 -17.69 -51.32 25.39
C SER A 105 -16.99 -50.67 24.18
N VAL A 106 -17.30 -51.09 22.96
CA VAL A 106 -16.77 -50.48 21.74
C VAL A 106 -17.31 -49.06 21.56
N ALA A 107 -18.60 -48.88 21.85
CA ALA A 107 -19.23 -47.56 21.78
C ALA A 107 -18.60 -46.55 22.76
N GLU A 108 -18.32 -46.96 23.99
CA GLU A 108 -17.67 -46.13 25.01
C GLU A 108 -16.25 -45.70 24.59
N VAL A 109 -15.45 -46.62 24.05
CA VAL A 109 -14.09 -46.32 23.54
C VAL A 109 -14.16 -45.37 22.35
N GLN A 110 -15.07 -45.61 21.41
CA GLN A 110 -15.21 -44.77 20.24
C GLN A 110 -15.72 -43.35 20.58
N SER A 111 -16.66 -43.27 21.56
CA SER A 111 -17.16 -41.97 22.05
C SER A 111 -16.02 -41.14 22.67
N ARG A 112 -15.19 -41.74 23.52
CA ARG A 112 -14.02 -41.05 24.08
C ARG A 112 -13.06 -40.55 22.99
N LYS A 113 -12.75 -41.40 22.02
CA LYS A 113 -11.88 -41.05 20.92
C LYS A 113 -12.45 -39.86 20.11
N LEU A 114 -13.74 -39.83 19.85
CA LEU A 114 -14.38 -38.69 19.15
C LEU A 114 -14.35 -37.40 19.97
N GLN A 115 -14.52 -37.49 21.32
CA GLN A 115 -14.38 -36.34 22.20
C GLN A 115 -12.96 -35.78 22.17
N GLU A 116 -11.93 -36.65 22.22
CA GLU A 116 -10.52 -36.26 22.10
C GLU A 116 -10.22 -35.63 20.73
N GLN A 117 -10.76 -36.18 19.65
CA GLN A 117 -10.62 -35.62 18.30
C GLN A 117 -11.29 -34.27 18.20
N GLN A 118 -12.46 -34.10 18.81
CA GLN A 118 -13.16 -32.80 18.82
C GLN A 118 -12.37 -31.73 19.58
N ALA A 119 -11.86 -32.05 20.76
CA ALA A 119 -11.02 -31.16 21.55
C ALA A 119 -9.74 -30.74 20.77
N SER A 120 -9.07 -31.76 20.20
CA SER A 120 -7.87 -31.54 19.37
C SER A 120 -8.16 -30.66 18.14
N PHE A 121 -9.31 -30.88 17.48
CA PHE A 121 -9.71 -30.04 16.35
C PHE A 121 -9.99 -28.59 16.75
N GLN A 122 -10.68 -28.38 17.87
CA GLN A 122 -10.93 -27.02 18.38
C GLN A 122 -9.63 -26.28 18.68
N GLN A 123 -8.68 -26.96 19.36
CA GLN A 123 -7.37 -26.38 19.63
C GLN A 123 -6.60 -26.08 18.34
N TYR A 124 -6.62 -26.99 17.38
CA TYR A 124 -5.98 -26.79 16.08
C TYR A 124 -6.58 -25.61 15.31
N ALA A 125 -7.92 -25.50 15.26
CA ALA A 125 -8.59 -24.40 14.58
C ALA A 125 -8.27 -23.04 15.22
N ALA A 126 -8.26 -22.97 16.57
CA ALA A 126 -7.87 -21.77 17.30
C ALA A 126 -6.41 -21.35 17.02
N GLN A 127 -5.50 -22.31 17.03
CA GLN A 127 -4.08 -22.07 16.70
C GLN A 127 -3.93 -21.55 15.27
N LYS A 128 -4.67 -22.12 14.30
CA LYS A 128 -4.62 -21.68 12.90
C LYS A 128 -5.23 -20.30 12.69
N GLN A 129 -6.25 -19.94 13.45
CA GLN A 129 -6.79 -18.58 13.43
C GLN A 129 -5.77 -17.56 13.94
N GLN A 130 -5.03 -17.90 14.98
CA GLN A 130 -3.94 -17.05 15.47
C GLN A 130 -2.80 -16.94 14.43
N GLU A 131 -2.41 -18.05 13.80
CA GLU A 131 -1.38 -18.03 12.73
C GLU A 131 -1.77 -17.11 11.56
N ILE A 132 -3.05 -17.11 11.17
CA ILE A 132 -3.56 -16.17 10.14
C ILE A 132 -3.40 -14.71 10.58
N ALA A 133 -3.76 -14.39 11.82
CA ALA A 133 -3.63 -13.03 12.34
C ALA A 133 -2.16 -12.57 12.43
N GLU A 134 -1.27 -13.47 12.86
CA GLU A 134 0.17 -13.21 12.90
C GLU A 134 0.75 -12.99 11.49
N GLU A 135 0.35 -13.79 10.50
CA GLU A 135 0.79 -13.62 9.11
C GLU A 135 0.38 -12.28 8.53
N GLN A 136 -0.86 -11.84 8.78
CA GLN A 136 -1.33 -10.53 8.36
C GLN A 136 -0.54 -9.39 9.01
N GLN A 137 -0.24 -9.52 10.30
CA GLN A 137 0.56 -8.52 11.01
C GLN A 137 1.99 -8.45 10.48
N VAL A 138 2.62 -9.61 10.24
CA VAL A 138 3.98 -9.68 9.67
C VAL A 138 4.02 -9.05 8.29
N MET A 139 3.04 -9.38 7.43
CA MET A 139 2.92 -8.79 6.10
C MET A 139 2.82 -7.25 6.16
N MET A 140 1.93 -6.72 7.00
CA MET A 140 1.77 -5.27 7.15
C MET A 140 3.02 -4.59 7.66
N ASN A 141 3.69 -5.19 8.66
CA ASN A 141 4.95 -4.64 9.18
C ASN A 141 6.03 -4.59 8.07
N GLN A 142 6.16 -5.64 7.26
CA GLN A 142 7.12 -5.65 6.15
C GLN A 142 6.84 -4.56 5.12
N ILE A 143 5.57 -4.33 4.78
CA ILE A 143 5.17 -3.26 3.85
C ILE A 143 5.51 -1.90 4.43
N PHE A 144 5.13 -1.63 5.69
CA PHE A 144 5.41 -0.35 6.33
C PHE A 144 6.90 -0.09 6.52
N ASP A 145 7.69 -1.10 6.89
CA ASP A 145 9.14 -0.97 7.03
C ASP A 145 9.81 -0.66 5.69
N ALA A 146 9.36 -1.30 4.61
CA ALA A 146 9.86 -1.03 3.26
C ALA A 146 9.53 0.41 2.81
N ILE A 147 8.26 0.83 2.97
CA ILE A 147 7.82 2.19 2.65
C ILE A 147 8.62 3.21 3.47
N LYS A 148 8.71 3.00 4.79
CA LYS A 148 9.46 3.90 5.67
C LYS A 148 10.91 4.03 5.28
N THR A 149 11.57 2.91 5.01
CA THR A 149 12.99 2.89 4.61
C THR A 149 13.20 3.65 3.32
N PHE A 150 12.33 3.46 2.33
CA PHE A 150 12.39 4.18 1.07
C PHE A 150 12.14 5.68 1.26
N VAL A 151 11.11 6.06 2.03
CA VAL A 151 10.77 7.47 2.30
C VAL A 151 11.92 8.18 3.02
N ASP A 152 12.58 7.51 3.97
CA ASP A 152 13.74 8.08 4.66
C ASP A 152 14.91 8.34 3.69
N GLN A 153 15.19 7.41 2.76
CA GLN A 153 16.22 7.59 1.73
C GLN A 153 15.85 8.68 0.73
N TYR A 154 14.62 8.65 0.23
CA TYR A 154 14.08 9.65 -0.68
C TYR A 154 14.15 11.06 -0.07
N ASN A 155 13.85 11.20 1.22
CA ASN A 155 13.93 12.48 1.89
C ASN A 155 15.37 12.98 2.09
N GLN A 156 16.36 12.09 2.21
CA GLN A 156 17.77 12.48 2.26
C GLN A 156 18.23 13.12 0.94
N GLU A 157 17.68 12.66 -0.18
CA GLU A 157 17.98 13.19 -1.53
C GLU A 157 17.24 14.49 -1.80
N MET A 158 15.96 14.56 -1.42
CA MET A 158 15.08 15.69 -1.73
C MET A 158 15.16 16.84 -0.72
N GLY A 159 15.54 16.57 0.52
CA GLY A 159 15.74 17.58 1.56
C GLY A 159 14.46 18.24 2.05
N TYR A 160 13.31 17.55 2.03
CA TYR A 160 12.07 18.08 2.59
C TYR A 160 12.17 18.24 4.11
N ALA A 161 11.54 19.30 4.63
CA ALA A 161 11.49 19.52 6.07
C ALA A 161 10.59 18.48 6.78
N MET A 162 9.54 18.02 6.10
CA MET A 162 8.61 17.03 6.63
C MET A 162 7.84 16.36 5.50
N ILE A 163 7.64 15.05 5.61
CA ILE A 163 6.77 14.26 4.77
C ILE A 163 5.59 13.78 5.64
N LEU A 164 4.38 14.14 5.26
CA LEU A 164 3.15 13.81 5.97
C LEU A 164 2.36 12.75 5.21
N VAL A 165 1.57 11.98 5.93
CA VAL A 165 0.63 11.01 5.36
C VAL A 165 -0.75 11.65 5.27
N THR A 166 -1.37 11.57 4.09
CA THR A 166 -2.79 11.84 3.91
C THR A 166 -3.51 10.52 3.77
N GLN A 167 -4.71 10.47 4.28
CA GLN A 167 -5.66 9.36 4.14
C GLN A 167 -5.06 7.95 4.36
N GLY A 168 -5.69 7.25 5.25
CA GLY A 168 -5.53 5.84 5.46
C GLY A 168 -6.78 5.36 6.17
N ASP A 169 -7.46 4.38 5.61
CA ASP A 169 -8.52 3.66 6.32
C ASP A 169 -7.99 3.02 7.61
N ILE A 170 -6.67 2.84 7.69
CA ILE A 170 -5.97 2.16 8.81
C ILE A 170 -5.51 3.14 9.89
N LEU A 171 -5.21 4.39 9.53
CA LEU A 171 -4.73 5.41 10.47
C LEU A 171 -5.49 6.72 10.29
N PRO A 172 -5.88 7.40 11.40
CA PRO A 172 -6.43 8.74 11.29
C PRO A 172 -5.36 9.65 10.67
N ALA A 173 -5.63 10.10 9.45
CA ALA A 173 -4.69 10.92 8.71
C ALA A 173 -4.55 12.30 9.34
N PRO A 174 -3.33 12.78 9.60
CA PRO A 174 -3.09 14.11 10.16
C PRO A 174 -3.36 15.23 9.13
N VAL A 175 -3.42 14.91 7.83
CA VAL A 175 -3.64 15.87 6.75
C VAL A 175 -4.97 15.58 6.07
N VAL A 176 -5.89 16.52 6.15
CA VAL A 176 -7.23 16.42 5.55
C VAL A 176 -7.24 16.97 4.13
N SER A 177 -6.42 17.98 3.84
CA SER A 177 -6.31 18.62 2.53
C SER A 177 -4.96 19.30 2.38
N GLY A 178 -4.42 19.31 1.18
CA GLY A 178 -3.16 19.95 0.83
C GLY A 178 -3.16 20.45 -0.61
N ASP A 179 -2.20 21.31 -0.93
CA ASP A 179 -1.96 21.76 -2.30
C ASP A 179 -1.45 20.57 -3.14
N ALA A 180 -2.09 20.31 -4.29
CA ALA A 180 -1.72 19.21 -5.19
C ALA A 180 -0.24 19.25 -5.64
N SER A 181 0.37 20.45 -5.69
CA SER A 181 1.79 20.59 -5.98
C SER A 181 2.71 20.04 -4.89
N ARG A 182 2.18 19.74 -3.71
CA ARG A 182 2.88 19.15 -2.56
C ARG A 182 2.65 17.65 -2.42
N ASP A 183 1.82 17.08 -3.28
CA ASP A 183 1.56 15.63 -3.31
C ASP A 183 2.72 14.91 -4.02
N ILE A 184 3.42 14.04 -3.29
CA ILE A 184 4.52 13.24 -3.82
C ILE A 184 4.15 11.77 -3.99
N THR A 185 2.85 11.43 -3.95
CA THR A 185 2.36 10.05 -4.00
C THR A 185 2.88 9.31 -5.23
N ASP A 186 2.72 9.89 -6.43
CA ASP A 186 3.12 9.24 -7.67
C ASP A 186 4.64 9.02 -7.74
N ALA A 187 5.44 10.00 -7.29
CA ALA A 187 6.89 9.88 -7.24
C ALA A 187 7.36 8.78 -6.26
N LEU A 188 6.68 8.66 -5.11
CA LEU A 188 6.99 7.59 -4.15
C LEU A 188 6.62 6.20 -4.70
N ILE A 189 5.47 6.05 -5.36
CA ILE A 189 5.05 4.78 -5.98
C ILE A 189 6.05 4.35 -7.06
N GLU A 190 6.41 5.27 -7.96
CA GLU A 190 7.39 5.00 -9.01
C GLU A 190 8.74 4.57 -8.43
N GLY A 191 9.25 5.32 -7.45
CA GLY A 191 10.52 5.03 -6.82
C GLY A 191 10.52 3.72 -6.03
N LEU A 192 9.47 3.42 -5.25
CA LEU A 192 9.29 2.16 -4.52
C LEU A 192 9.29 0.96 -5.47
N ASN A 193 8.53 1.03 -6.56
CA ASN A 193 8.44 -0.05 -7.54
C ASN A 193 9.77 -0.24 -8.27
N ALA A 194 10.46 0.83 -8.66
CA ALA A 194 11.78 0.75 -9.27
C ALA A 194 12.81 0.11 -8.32
N ALA A 195 12.82 0.50 -7.05
CA ALA A 195 13.70 -0.08 -6.02
C ALA A 195 13.41 -1.57 -5.81
N TYR A 196 12.14 -1.95 -5.75
CA TYR A 196 11.72 -3.34 -5.58
C TYR A 196 12.15 -4.22 -6.75
N VAL A 197 11.96 -3.77 -7.99
CA VAL A 197 12.42 -4.51 -9.19
C VAL A 197 13.92 -4.73 -9.16
N GLN A 198 14.71 -3.72 -8.78
CA GLN A 198 16.17 -3.85 -8.65
C GLN A 198 16.58 -4.84 -7.56
N GLN A 199 15.85 -4.89 -6.45
CA GLN A 199 16.11 -5.84 -5.36
C GLN A 199 15.78 -7.27 -5.80
N LYS A 200 14.65 -7.48 -6.47
CA LYS A 200 14.20 -8.79 -6.98
C LYS A 200 15.20 -9.37 -8.00
N GLY A 201 15.70 -8.55 -8.90
CA GLY A 201 16.70 -8.97 -9.89
C GLY A 201 18.11 -9.29 -9.33
N LYS A 202 18.39 -8.94 -8.07
CA LYS A 202 19.64 -9.32 -7.39
C LYS A 202 19.54 -10.63 -6.62
N THR A 203 18.33 -11.13 -6.42
CA THR A 203 18.04 -12.31 -5.58
C THR A 203 17.79 -13.57 -6.45
N GLU A 204 17.58 -13.39 -7.76
CA GLU A 204 17.55 -14.46 -8.78
C GLU A 204 18.93 -14.69 -9.38
#